data_22f19cbc4496658d10be49b728fb5e5b
#
_entry.id   22f19cbc4496658d10be49b728fb5e5b
#
_cell.length_a   1.000
_cell.length_b   1.000
_cell.length_c   1.000
_cell.angle_alpha   90.00
_cell.angle_beta   90.00
_cell.angle_gamma   90.00
#
_symmetry.space_group_name_H-M   'P 1'
#
loop_
_entity.id
_entity.type
_entity.pdbx_description
1 polymer ?
#
loop_
_entity_poly.entity_id
_entity_poly.type
_entity_poly.pdbx_seq_one_letter_code
_entity_poly.pdbx_strand_id
1 'polypeptide(L)'
;MAGVATCVKLLLVPAYRSTDFEVHRNWLAITHSLPLSQWYVDATSQWTLDYPPLFAFFERCLALLACRVDPLMTDLVKGLEHASYATVLFQRVSVMGTDCLLAVAAWRCTRGLPSQAHRNVAAGAVVLSAGLLLVDHMHFQYNGLLLALLLLSLSLLAEGRHVWASFAFACLCCFKHLFAVAGPFFLIFLLRHHCFPPPPTTAAPLTSARSSTKPSRRISPGAKRQSASALVAGSSIPPFASLTRIVTLGAVVLSVLLVSFAPFIVTNQISNLLARLFPFGRGLMHAYWAPNFWALYTLADKLLAAAASAAGSFTGSAARSAGGPGVGGKGGWTRGLVGDAVGFSVVPQVTPLASLLLVLSAMAPVLMHIWLRPLAYICGAATDGADKDAADRVAADSNGGERDGGNKGGREGRGSESHGTATGEQRRWSMQAIAAALAHVFLSAFLLGWHVHEKAVLHFLLPLSLLASSSPAWASEFLILATMSHYALLPLLFTLPEYPIKILLLSLFSLALLLSSLRLFSPTPSRQSTSSTHQPPPYQNSLNLRLPELQV
;
A
#
# COMPACT_ATOMS: atom_id res chain seq x y z
N MET A 1 -1.84 -5.94 18.80
CA MET A 1 -2.67 -5.59 17.61
C MET A 1 -3.01 -6.80 16.74
N ALA A 2 -2.05 -7.62 16.31
CA ALA A 2 -2.36 -8.81 15.51
C ALA A 2 -3.39 -9.74 16.18
N GLY A 3 -3.25 -10.02 17.50
CA GLY A 3 -4.23 -10.82 18.24
C GLY A 3 -5.63 -10.23 18.23
N VAL A 4 -5.76 -8.90 18.43
CA VAL A 4 -7.07 -8.22 18.37
C VAL A 4 -7.66 -8.35 16.96
N ALA A 5 -6.87 -8.13 15.91
CA ALA A 5 -7.31 -8.30 14.54
C ALA A 5 -7.78 -9.75 14.28
N THR A 6 -7.05 -10.75 14.77
CA THR A 6 -7.44 -12.16 14.64
C THR A 6 -8.75 -12.45 15.35
N CYS A 7 -8.95 -11.95 16.58
CA CYS A 7 -10.21 -12.12 17.31
C CYS A 7 -11.39 -11.51 16.54
N VAL A 8 -11.24 -10.28 16.02
CA VAL A 8 -12.29 -9.64 15.21
C VAL A 8 -12.60 -10.48 13.97
N LYS A 9 -11.58 -10.96 13.24
CA LYS A 9 -11.74 -11.79 12.05
C LYS A 9 -12.45 -13.11 12.35
N LEU A 10 -12.14 -13.75 13.48
CA LEU A 10 -12.84 -14.96 13.94
C LEU A 10 -14.32 -14.71 14.18
N LEU A 11 -14.68 -13.57 14.79
CA LEU A 11 -16.07 -13.18 14.98
C LEU A 11 -16.81 -12.92 13.66
N LEU A 12 -16.10 -12.56 12.58
CA LEU A 12 -16.66 -12.33 11.26
C LEU A 12 -16.81 -13.61 10.41
N VAL A 13 -16.32 -14.77 10.86
CA VAL A 13 -16.44 -16.04 10.11
C VAL A 13 -17.87 -16.35 9.68
N PRO A 14 -18.92 -16.22 10.55
CA PRO A 14 -20.31 -16.49 10.17
C PRO A 14 -20.98 -15.35 9.39
N ALA A 15 -20.29 -14.22 9.16
CA ALA A 15 -20.87 -13.06 8.49
C ALA A 15 -21.21 -13.33 7.01
N TYR A 16 -21.87 -12.35 6.39
CA TYR A 16 -22.24 -12.32 4.99
C TYR A 16 -21.12 -12.82 4.06
N ARG A 17 -21.52 -13.52 3.01
CA ARG A 17 -20.67 -13.97 1.89
C ARG A 17 -21.18 -13.35 0.62
N SER A 18 -20.28 -12.68 -0.11
CA SER A 18 -20.59 -12.18 -1.45
C SER A 18 -20.45 -13.26 -2.52
N THR A 19 -20.75 -12.90 -3.75
CA THR A 19 -20.45 -13.72 -4.92
C THR A 19 -18.96 -14.05 -5.06
N ASP A 20 -18.06 -13.19 -4.55
CA ASP A 20 -16.62 -13.43 -4.58
C ASP A 20 -16.23 -14.68 -3.78
N PHE A 21 -17.01 -15.07 -2.77
CA PHE A 21 -16.81 -16.33 -2.07
C PHE A 21 -16.96 -17.54 -3.00
N GLU A 22 -18.00 -17.55 -3.84
CA GLU A 22 -18.20 -18.60 -4.84
C GLU A 22 -17.18 -18.48 -5.99
N VAL A 23 -16.79 -17.27 -6.39
CA VAL A 23 -15.73 -17.06 -7.38
C VAL A 23 -14.46 -17.81 -6.97
N HIS A 24 -13.98 -17.59 -5.75
CA HIS A 24 -12.77 -18.26 -5.24
C HIS A 24 -12.99 -19.76 -5.02
N ARG A 25 -14.16 -20.19 -4.52
CA ARG A 25 -14.49 -21.61 -4.45
C ARG A 25 -14.41 -22.27 -5.84
N ASN A 26 -14.96 -21.62 -6.88
CA ASN A 26 -14.90 -22.15 -8.23
C ASN A 26 -13.47 -22.19 -8.78
N TRP A 27 -12.63 -21.20 -8.45
CA TRP A 27 -11.22 -21.21 -8.85
C TRP A 27 -10.42 -22.33 -8.17
N LEU A 28 -10.74 -22.67 -6.90
CA LEU A 28 -10.22 -23.88 -6.26
C LEU A 28 -10.61 -25.12 -7.06
N ALA A 29 -11.87 -25.22 -7.50
CA ALA A 29 -12.35 -26.36 -8.27
C ALA A 29 -11.70 -26.44 -9.66
N ILE A 30 -11.63 -25.34 -10.41
CA ILE A 30 -10.94 -25.26 -11.72
C ILE A 30 -9.50 -25.75 -11.58
N THR A 31 -8.76 -25.17 -10.65
CA THR A 31 -7.34 -25.47 -10.50
C THR A 31 -7.08 -26.86 -9.92
N HIS A 32 -8.03 -27.44 -9.19
CA HIS A 32 -7.93 -28.82 -8.66
C HIS A 32 -8.28 -29.86 -9.72
N SER A 33 -9.43 -29.70 -10.37
CA SER A 33 -10.07 -30.77 -11.14
C SER A 33 -9.69 -30.78 -12.61
N LEU A 34 -9.22 -29.66 -13.14
CA LEU A 34 -8.85 -29.53 -14.56
C LEU A 34 -7.33 -29.56 -14.78
N PRO A 35 -6.88 -30.07 -15.93
CA PRO A 35 -5.51 -29.89 -16.36
C PRO A 35 -5.23 -28.42 -16.65
N LEU A 36 -3.96 -27.99 -16.50
CA LEU A 36 -3.53 -26.60 -16.69
C LEU A 36 -3.98 -26.01 -18.03
N SER A 37 -4.05 -26.84 -19.08
CA SER A 37 -4.51 -26.45 -20.41
C SER A 37 -5.99 -26.03 -20.49
N GLN A 38 -6.76 -26.17 -19.44
CA GLN A 38 -8.17 -25.81 -19.39
C GLN A 38 -8.50 -24.68 -18.39
N TRP A 39 -7.57 -24.23 -17.57
CA TRP A 39 -7.84 -23.27 -16.51
C TRP A 39 -8.46 -21.96 -17.01
N TYR A 40 -7.98 -21.40 -18.11
CA TYR A 40 -8.49 -20.15 -18.70
C TYR A 40 -9.50 -20.37 -19.84
N VAL A 41 -9.87 -21.62 -20.11
CA VAL A 41 -10.88 -21.97 -21.13
C VAL A 41 -12.21 -22.33 -20.45
N ASP A 42 -12.16 -22.93 -19.26
CA ASP A 42 -13.33 -23.41 -18.55
C ASP A 42 -14.41 -22.34 -18.40
N ALA A 43 -15.64 -22.73 -18.63
CA ALA A 43 -16.85 -21.92 -18.52
C ALA A 43 -17.99 -22.71 -17.87
N THR A 44 -17.67 -23.71 -17.04
CA THR A 44 -18.66 -24.49 -16.27
C THR A 44 -19.48 -23.60 -15.35
N SER A 45 -18.87 -22.54 -14.83
CA SER A 45 -19.52 -21.48 -14.07
C SER A 45 -19.35 -20.14 -14.78
N GLN A 46 -20.28 -19.19 -14.53
CA GLN A 46 -20.11 -17.78 -14.93
C GLN A 46 -18.88 -17.12 -14.27
N TRP A 47 -18.38 -17.67 -13.16
CA TRP A 47 -17.23 -17.19 -12.40
C TRP A 47 -15.92 -17.78 -12.92
N THR A 48 -15.60 -17.46 -14.17
CA THR A 48 -14.38 -17.92 -14.83
C THR A 48 -13.12 -17.36 -14.17
N LEU A 49 -11.99 -18.06 -14.33
CA LEU A 49 -10.68 -17.59 -13.81
C LEU A 49 -10.23 -16.36 -14.60
N ASP A 50 -10.14 -15.21 -13.94
CA ASP A 50 -9.79 -13.91 -14.54
C ASP A 50 -8.63 -13.17 -13.81
N TYR A 51 -7.92 -13.86 -12.91
CA TYR A 51 -6.69 -13.35 -12.31
C TYR A 51 -5.45 -13.94 -12.99
N PRO A 52 -4.28 -13.22 -12.90
CA PRO A 52 -3.02 -13.70 -13.49
C PRO A 52 -2.53 -15.04 -12.91
N PRO A 53 -1.59 -15.70 -13.62
CA PRO A 53 -1.20 -17.07 -13.31
C PRO A 53 -0.68 -17.35 -11.90
N LEU A 54 0.07 -16.44 -11.25
CA LEU A 54 0.54 -16.70 -9.89
C LEU A 54 -0.61 -16.82 -8.90
N PHE A 55 -1.72 -16.10 -9.12
CA PHE A 55 -2.91 -16.26 -8.29
C PHE A 55 -3.58 -17.62 -8.55
N ALA A 56 -3.65 -18.07 -9.80
CA ALA A 56 -4.16 -19.40 -10.13
C ALA A 56 -3.32 -20.52 -9.49
N PHE A 57 -2.00 -20.39 -9.47
CA PHE A 57 -1.13 -21.34 -8.75
C PHE A 57 -1.31 -21.27 -7.23
N PHE A 58 -1.56 -20.09 -6.66
CA PHE A 58 -1.93 -19.94 -5.26
C PHE A 58 -3.24 -20.67 -4.94
N GLU A 59 -4.28 -20.49 -5.77
CA GLU A 59 -5.55 -21.24 -5.64
C GLU A 59 -5.31 -22.77 -5.78
N ARG A 60 -4.42 -23.20 -6.68
CA ARG A 60 -4.02 -24.62 -6.79
C ARG A 60 -3.41 -25.13 -5.49
N CYS A 61 -2.53 -24.36 -4.86
CA CYS A 61 -1.93 -24.75 -3.57
C CYS A 61 -2.99 -24.88 -2.47
N LEU A 62 -3.92 -23.94 -2.40
CA LEU A 62 -5.04 -23.99 -1.46
C LEU A 62 -5.96 -25.19 -1.76
N ALA A 63 -6.24 -25.48 -3.03
CA ALA A 63 -7.11 -26.57 -3.46
C ALA A 63 -6.60 -27.95 -3.02
N LEU A 64 -5.28 -28.15 -2.93
CA LEU A 64 -4.67 -29.38 -2.41
C LEU A 64 -5.00 -29.63 -0.92
N LEU A 65 -5.25 -28.57 -0.16
CA LEU A 65 -5.70 -28.66 1.22
C LEU A 65 -7.22 -28.71 1.31
N ALA A 66 -7.90 -27.90 0.49
CA ALA A 66 -9.35 -27.76 0.43
C ALA A 66 -10.05 -29.11 0.16
N CYS A 67 -9.54 -29.90 -0.79
CA CYS A 67 -10.11 -31.21 -1.14
C CYS A 67 -10.06 -32.24 0.01
N ARG A 68 -9.18 -32.04 1.00
CA ARG A 68 -9.10 -32.89 2.21
C ARG A 68 -10.03 -32.42 3.31
N VAL A 69 -10.38 -31.15 3.34
CA VAL A 69 -11.30 -30.57 4.33
C VAL A 69 -12.75 -30.81 3.90
N ASP A 70 -13.05 -30.52 2.65
CA ASP A 70 -14.38 -30.74 2.06
C ASP A 70 -14.22 -31.01 0.55
N PRO A 71 -14.33 -32.29 0.10
CA PRO A 71 -14.15 -32.64 -1.31
C PRO A 71 -15.12 -31.92 -2.27
N LEU A 72 -16.33 -31.58 -1.81
CA LEU A 72 -17.30 -30.86 -2.64
C LEU A 72 -16.83 -29.44 -2.96
N MET A 73 -16.03 -28.82 -2.11
CA MET A 73 -15.44 -27.49 -2.33
C MET A 73 -14.62 -27.43 -3.63
N THR A 74 -14.02 -28.55 -4.03
CA THR A 74 -13.17 -28.66 -5.23
C THR A 74 -13.83 -29.38 -6.40
N ASP A 75 -15.11 -29.73 -6.29
CA ASP A 75 -15.90 -30.30 -7.39
C ASP A 75 -16.45 -29.18 -8.28
N LEU A 76 -16.25 -29.30 -9.60
CA LEU A 76 -16.64 -28.27 -10.58
C LEU A 76 -18.15 -28.13 -10.75
N VAL A 77 -18.90 -29.22 -10.65
CA VAL A 77 -20.33 -29.25 -10.95
C VAL A 77 -21.15 -29.35 -9.66
N LYS A 78 -20.86 -30.36 -8.83
CA LYS A 78 -21.58 -30.56 -7.56
C LYS A 78 -21.23 -29.52 -6.51
N GLY A 79 -20.07 -28.88 -6.66
CA GLY A 79 -19.59 -27.82 -5.76
C GLY A 79 -20.17 -26.44 -6.05
N LEU A 80 -20.95 -26.24 -7.12
CA LEU A 80 -21.53 -24.94 -7.42
C LEU A 80 -22.36 -24.43 -6.24
N GLU A 81 -22.04 -23.21 -5.78
CA GLU A 81 -22.64 -22.56 -4.61
C GLU A 81 -22.50 -23.33 -3.29
N HIS A 82 -21.62 -24.35 -3.24
CA HIS A 82 -21.40 -25.13 -2.04
C HIS A 82 -20.77 -24.30 -0.93
N ALA A 83 -21.44 -24.24 0.22
CA ALA A 83 -21.05 -23.40 1.35
C ALA A 83 -21.31 -24.10 2.70
N SER A 84 -20.83 -25.36 2.85
CA SER A 84 -20.84 -26.04 4.13
C SER A 84 -20.06 -25.22 5.18
N TYR A 85 -20.27 -25.49 6.45
CA TYR A 85 -19.49 -24.84 7.52
C TYR A 85 -17.98 -25.07 7.33
N ALA A 86 -17.57 -26.26 6.91
CA ALA A 86 -16.17 -26.60 6.66
C ALA A 86 -15.59 -25.78 5.51
N THR A 87 -16.35 -25.63 4.40
CA THR A 87 -15.98 -24.78 3.27
C THR A 87 -15.82 -23.32 3.69
N VAL A 88 -16.80 -22.77 4.43
CA VAL A 88 -16.75 -21.39 4.91
C VAL A 88 -15.56 -21.17 5.82
N LEU A 89 -15.37 -22.06 6.80
CA LEU A 89 -14.25 -21.94 7.75
C LEU A 89 -12.90 -22.04 7.03
N PHE A 90 -12.74 -23.00 6.11
CA PHE A 90 -11.49 -23.15 5.34
C PHE A 90 -11.14 -21.87 4.57
N GLN A 91 -12.08 -21.35 3.78
CA GLN A 91 -11.83 -20.15 2.99
C GLN A 91 -11.55 -18.93 3.87
N ARG A 92 -12.31 -18.71 4.96
CA ARG A 92 -12.06 -17.62 5.93
C ARG A 92 -10.68 -17.73 6.59
N VAL A 93 -10.31 -18.93 7.03
CA VAL A 93 -9.01 -19.17 7.68
C VAL A 93 -7.86 -19.00 6.68
N SER A 94 -8.03 -19.37 5.40
CA SER A 94 -7.00 -19.14 4.38
C SER A 94 -6.70 -17.66 4.17
N VAL A 95 -7.73 -16.79 4.14
CA VAL A 95 -7.53 -15.33 4.11
C VAL A 95 -6.83 -14.84 5.37
N MET A 96 -7.25 -15.31 6.56
CA MET A 96 -6.59 -14.94 7.83
C MET A 96 -5.12 -15.38 7.86
N GLY A 97 -4.80 -16.55 7.26
CA GLY A 97 -3.43 -17.05 7.14
C GLY A 97 -2.55 -16.11 6.30
N THR A 98 -3.07 -15.59 5.20
CA THR A 98 -2.33 -14.62 4.36
C THR A 98 -2.10 -13.28 5.05
N ASP A 99 -2.95 -12.88 5.99
CA ASP A 99 -2.79 -11.65 6.76
C ASP A 99 -1.57 -11.65 7.70
N CYS A 100 -1.02 -12.82 8.01
CA CYS A 100 0.28 -12.90 8.70
C CYS A 100 1.38 -12.20 7.89
N LEU A 101 1.35 -12.34 6.55
CA LEU A 101 2.28 -11.64 5.68
C LEU A 101 2.04 -10.12 5.71
N LEU A 102 0.77 -9.69 5.76
CA LEU A 102 0.41 -8.28 5.89
C LEU A 102 0.94 -7.67 7.20
N ALA A 103 0.80 -8.39 8.31
CA ALA A 103 1.31 -7.95 9.61
C ALA A 103 2.85 -7.83 9.60
N VAL A 104 3.56 -8.79 8.99
CA VAL A 104 5.03 -8.75 8.83
C VAL A 104 5.43 -7.57 7.94
N ALA A 105 4.75 -7.35 6.82
CA ALA A 105 5.05 -6.25 5.90
C ALA A 105 4.81 -4.88 6.56
N ALA A 106 3.69 -4.71 7.29
CA ALA A 106 3.38 -3.50 8.05
C ALA A 106 4.44 -3.23 9.13
N TRP A 107 4.84 -4.27 9.88
CA TRP A 107 5.91 -4.16 10.87
C TRP A 107 7.24 -3.71 10.23
N ARG A 108 7.63 -4.31 9.09
CA ARG A 108 8.86 -3.91 8.38
C ARG A 108 8.82 -2.44 7.95
N CYS A 109 7.69 -1.99 7.36
CA CYS A 109 7.53 -0.60 6.91
C CYS A 109 7.62 0.40 8.06
N THR A 110 7.22 0.01 9.27
CA THR A 110 7.16 0.90 10.43
C THR A 110 8.41 0.89 11.32
N ARG A 111 9.38 0.00 11.07
CA ARG A 111 10.60 -0.15 11.91
C ARG A 111 11.41 1.13 12.08
N GLY A 112 11.44 2.00 11.07
CA GLY A 112 12.19 3.26 11.10
C GLY A 112 11.45 4.43 11.77
N LEU A 113 10.24 4.22 12.32
CA LEU A 113 9.48 5.27 12.98
C LEU A 113 10.03 5.57 14.39
N PRO A 114 9.92 6.85 14.87
CA PRO A 114 10.64 7.35 16.04
C PRO A 114 10.36 6.61 17.35
N SER A 115 9.13 6.16 17.57
CA SER A 115 8.75 5.49 18.82
C SER A 115 7.80 4.33 18.59
N GLN A 116 7.63 3.49 19.62
CA GLN A 116 6.67 2.39 19.59
C GLN A 116 5.23 2.89 19.39
N ALA A 117 4.88 4.08 19.90
CA ALA A 117 3.57 4.67 19.69
C ALA A 117 3.31 4.99 18.21
N HIS A 118 4.29 5.61 17.51
CA HIS A 118 4.21 5.86 16.07
C HIS A 118 4.07 4.56 15.28
N ARG A 119 4.87 3.53 15.62
CA ARG A 119 4.78 2.20 14.98
C ARG A 119 3.41 1.57 15.19
N ASN A 120 2.86 1.67 16.39
CA ASN A 120 1.55 1.10 16.71
C ASN A 120 0.43 1.81 15.94
N VAL A 121 0.46 3.13 15.80
CA VAL A 121 -0.54 3.86 15.01
C VAL A 121 -0.48 3.45 13.54
N ALA A 122 0.70 3.53 12.91
CA ALA A 122 0.84 3.21 11.49
C ALA A 122 0.56 1.73 11.18
N ALA A 123 1.13 0.78 11.95
CA ALA A 123 0.87 -0.64 11.74
C ALA A 123 -0.57 -1.03 12.08
N GLY A 124 -1.17 -0.38 13.09
CA GLY A 124 -2.57 -0.58 13.46
C GLY A 124 -3.53 -0.12 12.36
N ALA A 125 -3.25 1.01 11.73
CA ALA A 125 -4.02 1.52 10.60
C ALA A 125 -4.02 0.55 9.39
N VAL A 126 -2.95 -0.23 9.21
CA VAL A 126 -2.88 -1.30 8.20
C VAL A 126 -3.65 -2.54 8.64
N VAL A 127 -3.27 -3.13 9.78
CA VAL A 127 -3.72 -4.48 10.18
C VAL A 127 -5.18 -4.51 10.65
N LEU A 128 -5.67 -3.39 11.19
CA LEU A 128 -7.05 -3.21 11.66
C LEU A 128 -7.89 -2.37 10.68
N SER A 129 -7.43 -2.17 9.44
CA SER A 129 -8.17 -1.41 8.42
C SER A 129 -9.61 -1.91 8.30
N ALA A 130 -10.58 -1.02 8.55
CA ALA A 130 -11.99 -1.36 8.39
C ALA A 130 -12.30 -1.81 6.95
N GLY A 131 -11.64 -1.20 5.96
CA GLY A 131 -11.79 -1.60 4.56
C GLY A 131 -11.35 -3.04 4.29
N LEU A 132 -10.22 -3.50 4.87
CA LEU A 132 -9.79 -4.90 4.75
C LEU A 132 -10.73 -5.85 5.49
N LEU A 133 -11.22 -5.47 6.68
CA LEU A 133 -12.21 -6.29 7.39
C LEU A 133 -13.50 -6.44 6.58
N LEU A 134 -13.99 -5.36 5.96
CA LEU A 134 -15.19 -5.38 5.13
C LEU A 134 -14.98 -6.17 3.84
N VAL A 135 -13.88 -5.94 3.12
CA VAL A 135 -13.66 -6.52 1.78
C VAL A 135 -13.14 -7.94 1.86
N ASP A 136 -12.18 -8.25 2.72
CA ASP A 136 -11.54 -9.58 2.77
C ASP A 136 -12.26 -10.53 3.72
N HIS A 137 -12.70 -10.04 4.90
CA HIS A 137 -13.26 -10.91 5.95
C HIS A 137 -14.79 -10.96 5.98
N MET A 138 -15.51 -10.06 5.29
CA MET A 138 -16.96 -10.14 5.11
C MET A 138 -17.33 -10.41 3.65
N HIS A 139 -16.95 -9.53 2.72
CA HIS A 139 -17.24 -9.70 1.29
C HIS A 139 -16.51 -10.92 0.71
N PHE A 140 -15.32 -11.22 1.13
CA PHE A 140 -14.40 -12.28 0.76
C PHE A 140 -13.48 -11.93 -0.42
N GLN A 141 -12.23 -11.62 -0.12
CA GLN A 141 -11.13 -11.46 -1.10
C GLN A 141 -9.77 -11.68 -0.41
N TYR A 142 -8.68 -11.60 -1.19
CA TYR A 142 -7.30 -11.71 -0.73
C TYR A 142 -6.52 -10.40 -0.92
N ASN A 143 -7.17 -9.22 -0.72
CA ASN A 143 -6.46 -7.95 -0.88
C ASN A 143 -5.35 -7.76 0.16
N GLY A 144 -5.52 -8.30 1.39
CA GLY A 144 -4.49 -8.31 2.42
C GLY A 144 -3.19 -8.95 1.95
N LEU A 145 -3.25 -10.11 1.24
CA LEU A 145 -2.09 -10.76 0.62
C LEU A 145 -1.41 -9.86 -0.41
N LEU A 146 -2.19 -9.27 -1.31
CA LEU A 146 -1.67 -8.45 -2.41
C LEU A 146 -1.02 -7.16 -1.88
N LEU A 147 -1.67 -6.52 -0.92
CA LEU A 147 -1.17 -5.32 -0.26
C LEU A 147 0.04 -5.61 0.64
N ALA A 148 0.13 -6.83 1.21
CA ALA A 148 1.34 -7.29 1.89
C ALA A 148 2.55 -7.35 0.95
N LEU A 149 2.38 -7.90 -0.26
CA LEU A 149 3.43 -7.91 -1.29
C LEU A 149 3.82 -6.48 -1.71
N LEU A 150 2.84 -5.57 -1.84
CA LEU A 150 3.10 -4.17 -2.11
C LEU A 150 3.94 -3.53 -1.00
N LEU A 151 3.52 -3.63 0.27
CA LEU A 151 4.26 -3.08 1.41
C LEU A 151 5.64 -3.71 1.56
N LEU A 152 5.77 -5.01 1.28
CA LEU A 152 7.06 -5.69 1.26
C LEU A 152 7.98 -5.08 0.20
N SER A 153 7.48 -4.86 -1.02
CA SER A 153 8.26 -4.23 -2.09
C SER A 153 8.71 -2.81 -1.72
N LEU A 154 7.83 -2.02 -1.06
CA LEU A 154 8.20 -0.69 -0.54
C LEU A 154 9.28 -0.76 0.54
N SER A 155 9.14 -1.70 1.49
CA SER A 155 10.15 -1.85 2.55
C SER A 155 11.52 -2.19 1.96
N LEU A 156 11.54 -3.02 0.93
CA LEU A 156 12.77 -3.40 0.22
C LEU A 156 13.36 -2.23 -0.59
N LEU A 157 12.51 -1.37 -1.20
CA LEU A 157 12.97 -0.13 -1.83
C LEU A 157 13.63 0.79 -0.79
N ALA A 158 12.97 1.02 0.34
CA ALA A 158 13.47 1.87 1.40
C ALA A 158 14.80 1.36 2.00
N GLU A 159 14.96 0.04 2.08
CA GLU A 159 16.18 -0.62 2.54
C GLU A 159 17.31 -0.63 1.47
N GLY A 160 17.07 -0.13 0.25
CA GLY A 160 18.04 -0.19 -0.86
C GLY A 160 18.19 -1.58 -1.50
N ARG A 161 17.31 -2.51 -1.18
CA ARG A 161 17.28 -3.88 -1.74
C ARG A 161 16.50 -3.93 -3.06
N HIS A 162 16.93 -3.15 -4.03
CA HIS A 162 16.19 -2.85 -5.27
C HIS A 162 15.83 -4.08 -6.10
N VAL A 163 16.73 -5.07 -6.19
CA VAL A 163 16.50 -6.31 -6.95
C VAL A 163 15.34 -7.12 -6.32
N TRP A 164 15.35 -7.26 -4.99
CA TRP A 164 14.27 -7.95 -4.27
C TRP A 164 12.96 -7.17 -4.30
N ALA A 165 13.02 -5.83 -4.29
CA ALA A 165 11.83 -4.99 -4.46
C ALA A 165 11.20 -5.19 -5.83
N SER A 166 12.02 -5.25 -6.91
CA SER A 166 11.56 -5.54 -8.27
C SER A 166 10.94 -6.93 -8.38
N PHE A 167 11.57 -7.93 -7.74
CA PHE A 167 11.03 -9.29 -7.68
C PHE A 167 9.64 -9.32 -7.01
N ALA A 168 9.53 -8.73 -5.81
CA ALA A 168 8.26 -8.70 -5.07
C ALA A 168 7.16 -7.96 -5.84
N PHE A 169 7.50 -6.84 -6.50
CA PHE A 169 6.55 -6.09 -7.32
C PHE A 169 6.16 -6.85 -8.61
N ALA A 170 7.09 -7.51 -9.28
CA ALA A 170 6.79 -8.34 -10.45
C ALA A 170 5.86 -9.52 -10.07
N CYS A 171 6.12 -10.18 -8.93
CA CYS A 171 5.23 -11.19 -8.39
C CYS A 171 3.83 -10.62 -8.15
N LEU A 172 3.73 -9.45 -7.49
CA LEU A 172 2.45 -8.78 -7.23
C LEU A 172 1.66 -8.54 -8.52
N CYS A 173 2.30 -8.07 -9.59
CA CYS A 173 1.66 -7.88 -10.90
C CYS A 173 1.18 -9.21 -11.50
N CYS A 174 1.90 -10.32 -11.25
CA CYS A 174 1.50 -11.65 -11.67
C CYS A 174 0.47 -12.32 -10.74
N PHE A 175 0.23 -11.76 -9.54
CA PHE A 175 -0.93 -12.10 -8.70
C PHE A 175 -2.18 -11.30 -9.10
N LYS A 176 -2.03 -10.00 -9.34
CA LYS A 176 -3.13 -9.13 -9.78
C LYS A 176 -2.60 -8.01 -10.67
N HIS A 177 -2.92 -8.08 -11.96
CA HIS A 177 -2.41 -7.17 -12.99
C HIS A 177 -2.76 -5.68 -12.75
N LEU A 178 -3.82 -5.38 -11.97
CA LEU A 178 -4.20 -4.01 -11.63
C LEU A 178 -3.10 -3.24 -10.88
N PHE A 179 -2.21 -3.93 -10.17
CA PHE A 179 -1.07 -3.29 -9.52
C PHE A 179 0.01 -2.80 -10.50
N ALA A 180 -0.02 -3.25 -11.77
CA ALA A 180 0.89 -2.77 -12.81
C ALA A 180 0.77 -1.26 -13.06
N VAL A 181 -0.32 -0.63 -12.63
CA VAL A 181 -0.49 0.83 -12.64
C VAL A 181 0.58 1.57 -11.83
N ALA A 182 1.21 0.93 -10.85
CA ALA A 182 2.37 1.45 -10.14
C ALA A 182 3.70 1.25 -10.89
N GLY A 183 3.68 0.56 -12.03
CA GLY A 183 4.87 0.30 -12.86
C GLY A 183 5.69 1.55 -13.20
N PRO A 184 5.09 2.66 -13.62
CA PRO A 184 5.81 3.91 -13.88
C PRO A 184 6.60 4.42 -12.67
N PHE A 185 6.03 4.32 -11.46
CA PHE A 185 6.73 4.69 -10.22
C PHE A 185 7.96 3.79 -9.99
N PHE A 186 7.77 2.46 -10.02
CA PHE A 186 8.88 1.52 -9.83
C PHE A 186 9.96 1.71 -10.88
N LEU A 187 9.58 1.89 -12.15
CA LEU A 187 10.52 2.12 -13.25
C LEU A 187 11.36 3.38 -13.00
N ILE A 188 10.73 4.53 -12.77
CA ILE A 188 11.41 5.81 -12.57
C ILE A 188 12.28 5.77 -11.31
N PHE A 189 11.76 5.22 -10.20
CA PHE A 189 12.50 5.08 -8.95
C PHE A 189 13.76 4.22 -9.14
N LEU A 190 13.62 3.04 -9.75
CA LEU A 190 14.72 2.11 -9.95
C LEU A 190 15.75 2.62 -10.96
N LEU A 191 15.30 3.22 -12.05
CA LEU A 191 16.21 3.89 -12.97
C LEU A 191 17.02 4.96 -12.25
N ARG A 192 16.35 5.86 -11.54
CA ARG A 192 17.00 7.02 -10.92
C ARG A 192 17.90 6.66 -9.73
N HIS A 193 17.48 5.70 -8.87
CA HIS A 193 18.16 5.42 -7.60
C HIS A 193 19.02 4.16 -7.63
N HIS A 194 18.80 3.27 -8.58
CA HIS A 194 19.58 2.05 -8.73
C HIS A 194 20.47 2.08 -9.97
N CYS A 195 19.91 2.40 -11.14
CA CYS A 195 20.67 2.36 -12.40
C CYS A 195 21.54 3.58 -12.60
N PHE A 196 21.11 4.78 -12.12
CA PHE A 196 21.88 6.02 -12.09
C PHE A 196 22.27 6.41 -10.65
N PRO A 197 23.16 5.66 -9.98
CA PRO A 197 23.54 6.02 -8.62
C PRO A 197 24.26 7.37 -8.64
N PRO A 198 24.05 8.23 -7.62
CA PRO A 198 24.87 9.42 -7.46
C PRO A 198 26.34 8.99 -7.30
N PRO A 199 27.30 9.83 -7.77
CA PRO A 199 28.71 9.55 -7.55
C PRO A 199 28.98 9.32 -6.06
N PRO A 200 29.92 8.43 -5.71
CA PRO A 200 30.29 8.25 -4.31
C PRO A 200 30.69 9.61 -3.76
N THR A 201 30.03 10.02 -2.67
CA THR A 201 30.47 11.20 -1.93
C THR A 201 31.85 10.87 -1.41
N THR A 202 32.89 11.40 -2.03
CA THR A 202 34.23 11.39 -1.47
C THR A 202 34.10 12.15 -0.16
N ALA A 203 34.02 11.42 0.96
CA ALA A 203 34.25 11.99 2.26
C ALA A 203 35.63 12.67 2.14
N ALA A 204 35.65 14.01 2.17
CA ALA A 204 36.89 14.73 2.22
C ALA A 204 37.64 14.15 3.44
N PRO A 205 38.89 13.69 3.28
CA PRO A 205 39.64 13.21 4.42
C PRO A 205 39.74 14.39 5.40
N LEU A 206 39.21 14.21 6.60
CA LEU A 206 39.50 15.09 7.72
C LEU A 206 41.01 14.98 7.94
N THR A 207 41.76 15.76 7.18
CA THR A 207 43.15 15.98 7.47
C THR A 207 43.18 16.60 8.86
N SER A 208 43.56 15.78 9.83
CA SER A 208 43.92 16.21 11.17
C SER A 208 45.11 17.14 11.07
N ALA A 209 44.85 18.43 10.90
CA ALA A 209 45.86 19.45 11.17
C ALA A 209 46.10 19.47 12.68
N ARG A 210 47.02 18.63 13.10
CA ARG A 210 47.65 18.69 14.40
C ARG A 210 48.56 19.90 14.37
N SER A 211 48.04 21.08 14.68
CA SER A 211 48.83 22.25 14.96
C SER A 211 48.80 22.49 16.47
N SER A 212 49.95 22.20 17.08
CA SER A 212 50.29 22.57 18.44
C SER A 212 50.58 24.06 18.48
N THR A 213 49.73 24.87 19.12
CA THR A 213 50.14 26.14 19.73
C THR A 213 49.17 26.55 20.85
N LYS A 214 49.76 27.06 21.92
CA LYS A 214 49.18 27.40 23.23
C LYS A 214 48.14 28.52 23.19
N PRO A 215 47.30 28.65 24.26
CA PRO A 215 46.12 29.51 24.25
C PRO A 215 46.47 30.97 24.52
N SER A 216 45.86 31.88 23.77
CA SER A 216 45.72 33.29 24.14
C SER A 216 44.25 33.66 24.22
N ARG A 217 43.92 34.22 25.35
CA ARG A 217 42.64 34.69 25.84
C ARG A 217 42.22 35.97 25.10
N ARG A 218 41.07 35.98 24.39
CA ARG A 218 40.27 37.23 24.29
C ARG A 218 38.82 36.86 23.97
N ILE A 219 37.94 37.37 24.83
CA ILE A 219 36.49 37.29 24.73
C ILE A 219 35.99 38.41 23.81
N SER A 220 35.15 38.12 22.87
CA SER A 220 34.25 39.10 22.24
C SER A 220 32.90 38.43 21.89
N PRO A 221 31.75 39.07 22.23
CA PRO A 221 30.43 38.50 22.06
C PRO A 221 29.87 38.89 20.70
N GLY A 222 29.31 37.92 19.97
CA GLY A 222 28.56 38.20 18.76
C GLY A 222 28.74 37.20 17.63
N ALA A 223 28.62 35.92 17.89
CA ALA A 223 28.50 34.93 16.82
C ALA A 223 27.03 34.50 16.66
N LYS A 224 26.37 35.07 15.67
CA LYS A 224 25.08 34.58 15.16
C LYS A 224 25.20 33.09 14.82
N ARG A 225 24.36 32.28 15.42
CA ARG A 225 24.17 30.87 15.10
C ARG A 225 23.79 30.77 13.63
N GLN A 226 24.75 30.54 12.76
CA GLN A 226 24.50 30.10 11.40
C GLN A 226 24.02 28.65 11.47
N SER A 227 22.72 28.45 11.27
CA SER A 227 22.17 27.15 10.94
C SER A 227 22.89 26.66 9.70
N ALA A 228 23.69 25.62 9.84
CA ALA A 228 24.31 24.93 8.73
C ALA A 228 23.18 24.16 7.98
N SER A 229 22.45 24.88 7.15
CA SER A 229 21.74 24.28 6.02
C SER A 229 22.84 23.81 5.07
N ALA A 230 23.24 22.54 5.18
CA ALA A 230 24.01 21.88 4.14
C ALA A 230 23.09 21.81 2.91
N LEU A 231 23.13 22.85 2.09
CA LEU A 231 22.62 22.86 0.73
C LEU A 231 23.32 21.71 0.00
N VAL A 232 22.57 20.64 -0.22
CA VAL A 232 22.96 19.54 -1.11
C VAL A 232 23.23 20.15 -2.47
N ALA A 233 24.52 20.26 -2.82
CA ALA A 233 24.94 20.64 -4.15
C ALA A 233 24.21 19.78 -5.18
N GLY A 234 23.62 20.43 -6.19
CA GLY A 234 22.84 19.77 -7.22
C GLY A 234 23.61 18.59 -7.80
N SER A 235 23.16 17.38 -7.53
CA SER A 235 23.77 16.17 -8.05
C SER A 235 23.49 16.10 -9.55
N SER A 236 24.50 16.43 -10.37
CA SER A 236 24.47 16.11 -11.80
C SER A 236 24.19 14.62 -11.95
N ILE A 237 23.17 14.29 -12.75
CA ILE A 237 22.87 12.90 -13.12
C ILE A 237 24.11 12.34 -13.79
N PRO A 238 24.68 11.20 -13.36
CA PRO A 238 25.81 10.60 -14.04
C PRO A 238 25.41 10.33 -15.50
N PRO A 239 26.31 10.55 -16.46
CA PRO A 239 25.98 10.53 -17.88
C PRO A 239 25.50 9.17 -18.39
N PHE A 240 25.77 8.09 -17.67
CA PHE A 240 25.43 6.74 -18.11
C PHE A 240 24.81 5.90 -16.99
N ALA A 241 23.71 5.21 -17.34
CA ALA A 241 23.14 4.16 -16.51
C ALA A 241 24.06 2.93 -16.48
N SER A 242 24.09 2.23 -15.35
CA SER A 242 24.78 0.95 -15.27
C SER A 242 24.02 -0.12 -16.06
N LEU A 243 24.56 -0.53 -17.20
CA LEU A 243 23.96 -1.58 -18.05
C LEU A 243 23.77 -2.89 -17.26
N THR A 244 24.73 -3.29 -16.46
CA THR A 244 24.64 -4.49 -15.62
C THR A 244 23.41 -4.43 -14.69
N ARG A 245 23.15 -3.30 -14.06
CA ARG A 245 21.99 -3.13 -13.15
C ARG A 245 20.68 -3.16 -13.92
N ILE A 246 20.60 -2.55 -15.09
CA ILE A 246 19.42 -2.62 -15.97
C ILE A 246 19.15 -4.07 -16.38
N VAL A 247 20.19 -4.78 -16.86
CA VAL A 247 20.08 -6.18 -17.25
C VAL A 247 19.66 -7.07 -16.08
N THR A 248 20.22 -6.85 -14.88
CA THR A 248 19.83 -7.61 -13.68
C THR A 248 18.35 -7.39 -13.34
N LEU A 249 17.87 -6.15 -13.31
CA LEU A 249 16.45 -5.85 -13.04
C LEU A 249 15.55 -6.46 -14.13
N GLY A 250 15.93 -6.30 -15.40
CA GLY A 250 15.21 -6.89 -16.53
C GLY A 250 15.13 -8.41 -16.45
N ALA A 251 16.24 -9.07 -16.13
CA ALA A 251 16.31 -10.53 -15.96
C ALA A 251 15.41 -11.02 -14.82
N VAL A 252 15.37 -10.30 -13.69
CA VAL A 252 14.50 -10.65 -12.56
C VAL A 252 13.02 -10.54 -12.95
N VAL A 253 12.62 -9.42 -13.55
CA VAL A 253 11.23 -9.24 -14.00
C VAL A 253 10.85 -10.28 -15.05
N LEU A 254 11.72 -10.49 -16.05
CA LEU A 254 11.50 -11.49 -17.11
C LEU A 254 11.40 -12.91 -16.53
N SER A 255 12.23 -13.27 -15.55
CA SER A 255 12.15 -14.58 -14.89
C SER A 255 10.82 -14.83 -14.23
N VAL A 256 10.29 -13.81 -13.50
CA VAL A 256 8.95 -13.91 -12.87
C VAL A 256 7.86 -14.05 -13.93
N LEU A 257 7.93 -13.27 -15.01
CA LEU A 257 6.98 -13.36 -16.12
C LEU A 257 7.05 -14.74 -16.81
N LEU A 258 8.25 -15.23 -17.09
CA LEU A 258 8.43 -16.56 -17.72
C LEU A 258 7.89 -17.67 -16.83
N VAL A 259 8.24 -17.70 -15.55
CA VAL A 259 7.72 -18.71 -14.61
C VAL A 259 6.19 -18.66 -14.54
N SER A 260 5.61 -17.45 -14.58
CA SER A 260 4.16 -17.28 -14.48
C SER A 260 3.45 -17.66 -15.77
N PHE A 261 3.89 -17.19 -16.93
CA PHE A 261 3.14 -17.26 -18.19
C PHE A 261 3.58 -18.37 -19.14
N ALA A 262 4.85 -18.87 -19.06
CA ALA A 262 5.35 -19.88 -19.97
C ALA A 262 4.48 -21.16 -20.02
N PRO A 263 3.95 -21.69 -18.90
CA PRO A 263 3.09 -22.86 -18.95
C PRO A 263 1.84 -22.63 -19.83
N PHE A 264 1.29 -21.40 -19.83
CA PHE A 264 0.10 -21.03 -20.61
C PHE A 264 0.42 -20.69 -22.07
N ILE A 265 1.65 -20.25 -22.34
CA ILE A 265 2.16 -20.10 -23.73
C ILE A 265 2.32 -21.48 -24.35
N VAL A 266 2.99 -22.42 -23.66
CA VAL A 266 3.21 -23.79 -24.15
C VAL A 266 1.88 -24.54 -24.38
N THR A 267 0.89 -24.30 -23.54
CA THR A 267 -0.46 -24.92 -23.70
C THR A 267 -1.40 -24.12 -24.58
N ASN A 268 -0.92 -23.10 -25.31
CA ASN A 268 -1.67 -22.25 -26.24
C ASN A 268 -2.89 -21.55 -25.63
N GLN A 269 -2.78 -21.11 -24.37
CA GLN A 269 -3.89 -20.41 -23.67
C GLN A 269 -3.68 -18.91 -23.52
N ILE A 270 -2.58 -18.37 -24.00
CA ILE A 270 -2.20 -16.98 -23.73
C ILE A 270 -3.26 -15.98 -24.26
N SER A 271 -3.91 -16.24 -25.39
CA SER A 271 -4.96 -15.38 -25.93
C SER A 271 -6.20 -15.35 -25.03
N ASN A 272 -6.65 -16.51 -24.56
CA ASN A 272 -7.78 -16.63 -23.65
C ASN A 272 -7.49 -15.97 -22.30
N LEU A 273 -6.29 -16.20 -21.77
CA LEU A 273 -5.81 -15.60 -20.54
C LEU A 273 -5.83 -14.07 -20.65
N LEU A 274 -5.24 -13.49 -21.70
CA LEU A 274 -5.22 -12.04 -21.90
C LEU A 274 -6.61 -11.46 -22.11
N ALA A 275 -7.50 -12.13 -22.83
CA ALA A 275 -8.88 -11.70 -23.01
C ALA A 275 -9.65 -11.65 -21.67
N ARG A 276 -9.37 -12.58 -20.74
CA ARG A 276 -9.97 -12.57 -19.40
C ARG A 276 -9.36 -11.52 -18.47
N LEU A 277 -8.04 -11.24 -18.59
CA LEU A 277 -7.38 -10.22 -17.79
C LEU A 277 -7.77 -8.79 -18.20
N PHE A 278 -8.06 -8.55 -19.48
CA PHE A 278 -8.32 -7.22 -20.03
C PHE A 278 -9.68 -7.10 -20.73
N PRO A 279 -10.79 -7.21 -19.99
CA PRO A 279 -12.14 -7.15 -20.55
C PRO A 279 -12.58 -5.70 -20.81
N PHE A 280 -11.94 -5.00 -21.76
CA PHE A 280 -12.21 -3.57 -22.07
C PHE A 280 -13.66 -3.29 -22.50
N GLY A 281 -14.41 -4.27 -22.95
CA GLY A 281 -15.83 -4.14 -23.30
C GLY A 281 -16.76 -3.87 -22.10
N ARG A 282 -16.29 -4.05 -20.87
CA ARG A 282 -17.11 -3.81 -19.65
C ARG A 282 -17.46 -2.34 -19.39
N GLY A 283 -16.87 -1.39 -20.15
CA GLY A 283 -17.18 0.04 -20.03
C GLY A 283 -16.35 0.80 -19.01
N LEU A 284 -16.54 2.13 -18.95
CA LEU A 284 -15.76 3.05 -18.12
C LEU A 284 -16.01 2.84 -16.61
N MET A 285 -17.26 2.56 -16.23
CA MET A 285 -17.68 2.47 -14.84
C MET A 285 -18.04 1.05 -14.45
N HIS A 286 -17.67 0.66 -13.23
CA HIS A 286 -18.11 -0.58 -12.61
C HIS A 286 -19.55 -0.46 -12.09
N ALA A 287 -20.25 -1.60 -11.96
CA ALA A 287 -21.64 -1.67 -11.51
C ALA A 287 -21.90 -1.03 -10.13
N TYR A 288 -20.96 -1.19 -9.20
CA TYR A 288 -20.94 -0.50 -7.92
C TYR A 288 -20.02 0.72 -8.06
N TRP A 289 -20.59 1.88 -8.13
CA TRP A 289 -19.88 3.11 -8.48
C TRP A 289 -18.76 3.41 -7.51
N ALA A 290 -17.52 3.40 -8.01
CA ALA A 290 -16.40 3.92 -7.26
C ALA A 290 -16.59 5.44 -7.04
N PRO A 291 -16.26 5.99 -5.85
CA PRO A 291 -16.32 7.43 -5.60
C PRO A 291 -15.12 8.14 -6.26
N ASN A 292 -15.11 8.15 -7.58
CA ASN A 292 -14.06 8.70 -8.42
C ASN A 292 -14.61 9.79 -9.37
N PHE A 293 -13.73 10.36 -10.20
CA PHE A 293 -14.10 11.43 -11.14
C PHE A 293 -15.22 11.02 -12.10
N TRP A 294 -15.27 9.76 -12.52
CA TRP A 294 -16.25 9.29 -13.50
C TRP A 294 -17.67 9.26 -12.95
N ALA A 295 -17.87 9.16 -11.65
CA ALA A 295 -19.18 9.29 -11.04
C ALA A 295 -19.75 10.70 -11.26
N LEU A 296 -18.91 11.76 -11.10
CA LEU A 296 -19.29 13.12 -11.37
C LEU A 296 -19.53 13.38 -12.86
N TYR A 297 -18.70 12.80 -13.72
CA TYR A 297 -18.81 12.89 -15.17
C TYR A 297 -20.15 12.29 -15.66
N THR A 298 -20.51 11.11 -15.14
CA THR A 298 -21.78 10.45 -15.44
C THR A 298 -22.98 11.23 -14.90
N LEU A 299 -22.85 11.83 -13.70
CA LEU A 299 -23.91 12.71 -13.15
C LEU A 299 -24.12 13.92 -14.05
N ALA A 300 -23.02 14.56 -14.50
CA ALA A 300 -23.10 15.70 -15.42
C ALA A 300 -23.82 15.33 -16.74
N ASP A 301 -23.49 14.19 -17.34
CA ASP A 301 -24.19 13.70 -18.54
C ASP A 301 -25.70 13.55 -18.33
N LYS A 302 -26.10 12.95 -17.21
CA LYS A 302 -27.53 12.78 -16.86
C LYS A 302 -28.25 14.11 -16.66
N LEU A 303 -27.62 15.07 -15.95
CA LEU A 303 -28.20 16.38 -15.72
C LEU A 303 -28.34 17.18 -17.01
N LEU A 304 -27.30 17.15 -17.87
CA LEU A 304 -27.33 17.81 -19.17
C LEU A 304 -28.36 17.19 -20.11
N ALA A 305 -28.49 15.87 -20.14
CA ALA A 305 -29.50 15.17 -20.93
C ALA A 305 -30.92 15.52 -20.46
N ALA A 306 -31.15 15.58 -19.14
CA ALA A 306 -32.43 15.99 -18.58
C ALA A 306 -32.77 17.45 -18.92
N ALA A 307 -31.80 18.36 -18.81
CA ALA A 307 -31.97 19.77 -19.17
C ALA A 307 -32.27 19.96 -20.68
N ALA A 308 -31.55 19.26 -21.56
CA ALA A 308 -31.77 19.26 -23.00
C ALA A 308 -33.15 18.72 -23.38
N SER A 309 -33.62 17.66 -22.70
CA SER A 309 -34.97 17.11 -22.87
C SER A 309 -36.04 18.11 -22.43
N ALA A 310 -35.86 18.79 -21.30
CA ALA A 310 -36.77 19.79 -20.78
C ALA A 310 -36.84 21.04 -21.70
N ALA A 311 -35.74 21.41 -22.34
CA ALA A 311 -35.65 22.52 -23.30
C ALA A 311 -36.22 22.18 -24.68
N GLY A 312 -36.76 20.99 -24.92
CA GLY A 312 -37.27 20.54 -26.21
C GLY A 312 -36.21 20.39 -27.32
N SER A 313 -34.92 20.55 -26.97
CA SER A 313 -33.81 20.46 -27.92
C SER A 313 -33.42 19.04 -28.31
N PHE A 314 -33.94 18.03 -27.61
CA PHE A 314 -33.63 16.60 -27.82
C PHE A 314 -34.73 15.98 -28.66
N THR A 315 -34.69 16.19 -29.99
CA THR A 315 -35.59 15.50 -30.91
C THR A 315 -35.17 14.00 -31.00
N GLY A 316 -36.01 13.14 -30.48
CA GLY A 316 -36.30 11.73 -30.62
C GLY A 316 -35.33 10.71 -31.23
N SER A 317 -34.20 11.09 -31.80
CA SER A 317 -33.27 10.17 -32.48
C SER A 317 -32.20 9.58 -31.51
N ALA A 318 -31.65 10.36 -30.60
CA ALA A 318 -30.67 9.90 -29.63
C ALA A 318 -31.31 9.08 -28.48
N ALA A 319 -32.58 9.39 -28.13
CA ALA A 319 -33.32 8.60 -27.16
C ALA A 319 -33.67 7.19 -27.67
N ARG A 320 -33.69 6.98 -28.99
CA ARG A 320 -33.95 5.67 -29.60
C ARG A 320 -32.71 4.77 -29.72
N SER A 321 -31.50 5.34 -29.71
CA SER A 321 -30.24 4.56 -29.65
C SER A 321 -30.00 3.96 -28.27
N ALA A 322 -30.67 4.47 -27.23
CA ALA A 322 -30.61 3.96 -25.87
C ALA A 322 -31.65 2.87 -25.55
N GLY A 323 -32.58 2.56 -26.47
CA GLY A 323 -33.66 1.58 -26.28
C GLY A 323 -34.09 0.93 -27.57
N GLY A 324 -33.43 -0.15 -28.01
CA GLY A 324 -34.00 -1.05 -29.01
C GLY A 324 -35.30 -1.66 -28.50
N PRO A 325 -36.34 -1.92 -29.37
CA PRO A 325 -37.58 -2.56 -28.95
C PRO A 325 -37.33 -4.04 -28.71
N GLY A 326 -37.23 -4.42 -27.47
CA GLY A 326 -37.18 -5.85 -27.13
C GLY A 326 -36.31 -6.08 -25.87
N VAL A 327 -37.01 -6.19 -24.78
CA VAL A 327 -36.57 -6.46 -23.41
C VAL A 327 -36.42 -5.18 -22.57
N GLY A 328 -37.34 -5.02 -21.60
CA GLY A 328 -37.44 -3.89 -20.67
C GLY A 328 -36.23 -3.73 -19.76
N GLY A 329 -35.14 -3.26 -20.32
CA GLY A 329 -33.92 -2.88 -19.62
C GLY A 329 -33.78 -1.35 -19.63
N LYS A 330 -34.01 -0.71 -18.49
CA LYS A 330 -33.62 0.67 -18.24
C LYS A 330 -32.14 0.81 -18.61
N GLY A 331 -31.80 1.61 -19.65
CA GLY A 331 -30.45 1.88 -20.08
C GLY A 331 -29.60 2.35 -18.90
N GLY A 332 -28.76 1.47 -18.40
CA GLY A 332 -27.86 1.78 -17.30
C GLY A 332 -26.46 2.01 -17.83
N TRP A 333 -25.81 3.10 -17.43
CA TRP A 333 -24.40 3.43 -17.65
C TRP A 333 -23.46 2.39 -17.07
N THR A 334 -23.99 1.59 -16.18
CA THR A 334 -23.36 0.45 -15.55
C THR A 334 -24.22 -0.75 -15.87
N ARG A 335 -23.84 -1.56 -16.84
CA ARG A 335 -24.35 -2.93 -16.87
C ARG A 335 -23.63 -3.70 -15.78
N GLY A 336 -24.42 -4.55 -15.06
CA GLY A 336 -23.91 -5.41 -14.02
C GLY A 336 -22.69 -6.21 -14.47
N LEU A 337 -22.21 -7.13 -13.69
CA LEU A 337 -20.97 -7.91 -13.86
C LEU A 337 -20.74 -8.49 -15.26
N VAL A 338 -21.77 -8.54 -16.12
CA VAL A 338 -21.72 -9.10 -17.48
C VAL A 338 -22.50 -8.22 -18.46
N GLY A 339 -21.84 -7.69 -19.49
CA GLY A 339 -22.45 -6.97 -20.62
C GLY A 339 -21.73 -5.68 -21.03
N ASP A 340 -22.00 -5.20 -22.26
CA ASP A 340 -21.43 -3.98 -22.81
C ASP A 340 -22.07 -2.72 -22.22
N ALA A 341 -21.28 -1.68 -21.98
CA ALA A 341 -21.75 -0.40 -21.47
C ALA A 341 -22.39 0.44 -22.58
N VAL A 342 -23.46 1.15 -22.23
CA VAL A 342 -24.06 2.16 -23.11
C VAL A 342 -23.22 3.44 -23.05
N GLY A 343 -23.02 4.11 -24.19
CA GLY A 343 -22.25 5.36 -24.27
C GLY A 343 -22.94 6.55 -23.60
N PHE A 344 -22.20 7.65 -23.41
CA PHE A 344 -22.72 8.92 -22.91
C PHE A 344 -23.66 9.59 -23.92
N SER A 345 -24.64 10.32 -23.43
CA SER A 345 -25.69 10.95 -24.26
C SER A 345 -25.30 12.34 -24.77
N VAL A 346 -24.64 13.14 -23.92
CA VAL A 346 -24.33 14.55 -24.17
C VAL A 346 -22.83 14.82 -24.08
N VAL A 347 -22.18 14.30 -23.04
CA VAL A 347 -20.74 14.50 -22.85
C VAL A 347 -19.92 13.60 -23.78
N PRO A 348 -18.66 13.96 -24.12
CA PRO A 348 -17.80 13.16 -24.98
C PRO A 348 -17.61 11.73 -24.49
N GLN A 349 -17.46 10.78 -25.43
CA GLN A 349 -17.13 9.41 -25.09
C GLN A 349 -15.68 9.34 -24.61
N VAL A 350 -15.47 8.65 -23.48
CA VAL A 350 -14.13 8.37 -22.95
C VAL A 350 -13.68 7.01 -23.47
N THR A 351 -12.46 6.93 -23.94
CA THR A 351 -11.84 5.67 -24.39
C THR A 351 -10.85 5.15 -23.33
N PRO A 352 -10.52 3.84 -23.31
CA PRO A 352 -9.49 3.31 -22.43
C PRO A 352 -8.14 4.03 -22.56
N LEU A 353 -7.77 4.43 -23.78
CA LEU A 353 -6.54 5.18 -24.05
C LEU A 353 -6.60 6.58 -23.43
N ALA A 354 -7.74 7.28 -23.58
CA ALA A 354 -7.91 8.62 -22.98
C ALA A 354 -7.80 8.54 -21.45
N SER A 355 -8.44 7.56 -20.82
CA SER A 355 -8.32 7.30 -19.39
C SER A 355 -6.86 7.03 -18.99
N LEU A 356 -6.13 6.19 -19.73
CA LEU A 356 -4.71 5.92 -19.48
C LEU A 356 -3.86 7.18 -19.53
N LEU A 357 -4.05 8.02 -20.56
CA LEU A 357 -3.32 9.28 -20.72
C LEU A 357 -3.60 10.26 -19.58
N LEU A 358 -4.86 10.35 -19.12
CA LEU A 358 -5.24 11.16 -17.96
C LEU A 358 -4.56 10.65 -16.68
N VAL A 359 -4.55 9.35 -16.46
CA VAL A 359 -3.85 8.74 -15.32
C VAL A 359 -2.36 9.06 -15.34
N LEU A 360 -1.69 8.85 -16.49
CA LEU A 360 -0.26 9.15 -16.63
C LEU A 360 0.04 10.64 -16.46
N SER A 361 -0.83 11.53 -16.95
CA SER A 361 -0.71 12.97 -16.76
C SER A 361 -0.83 13.36 -15.28
N ALA A 362 -1.77 12.76 -14.55
CA ALA A 362 -1.93 13.01 -13.12
C ALA A 362 -0.74 12.44 -12.29
N MET A 363 -0.10 11.38 -12.75
CA MET A 363 1.11 10.82 -12.11
C MET A 363 2.37 11.65 -12.43
N ALA A 364 2.41 12.34 -13.57
CA ALA A 364 3.60 12.98 -14.09
C ALA A 364 4.30 13.92 -13.07
N PRO A 365 3.61 14.77 -12.29
CA PRO A 365 4.28 15.64 -11.32
C PRO A 365 5.11 14.89 -10.29
N VAL A 366 4.59 13.80 -9.71
CA VAL A 366 5.32 13.02 -8.72
C VAL A 366 6.46 12.22 -9.37
N LEU A 367 6.27 11.69 -10.57
CA LEU A 367 7.31 10.99 -11.32
C LEU A 367 8.45 11.92 -11.72
N MET A 368 8.14 13.12 -12.20
CA MET A 368 9.12 14.18 -12.47
C MET A 368 9.85 14.61 -11.20
N HIS A 369 9.14 14.75 -10.08
CA HIS A 369 9.77 15.10 -8.81
C HIS A 369 10.81 14.05 -8.40
N ILE A 370 10.47 12.75 -8.48
CA ILE A 370 11.40 11.65 -8.16
C ILE A 370 12.61 11.65 -9.10
N TRP A 371 12.41 11.96 -10.38
CA TRP A 371 13.49 12.00 -11.37
C TRP A 371 14.42 13.18 -11.15
N LEU A 372 13.87 14.39 -10.99
CA LEU A 372 14.63 15.65 -10.88
C LEU A 372 15.22 15.87 -9.49
N ARG A 373 14.46 15.51 -8.44
CA ARG A 373 14.86 15.65 -7.04
C ARG A 373 14.85 14.27 -6.40
N PRO A 374 15.98 13.55 -6.41
CA PRO A 374 16.04 12.24 -5.79
C PRO A 374 15.59 12.32 -4.34
N LEU A 375 14.72 11.40 -3.95
CA LEU A 375 14.23 11.29 -2.58
C LEU A 375 15.43 11.24 -1.63
N ALA A 376 15.39 12.04 -0.55
CA ALA A 376 16.45 12.08 0.42
C ALA A 376 16.69 10.69 1.01
N TYR A 377 17.93 10.25 1.02
CA TYR A 377 18.33 9.06 1.74
C TYR A 377 18.85 9.46 3.13
N ILE A 378 18.51 8.64 4.11
CA ILE A 378 19.02 8.81 5.47
C ILE A 378 20.34 8.03 5.53
N CYS A 379 21.48 8.72 5.64
CA CYS A 379 22.72 8.06 6.04
C CYS A 379 22.49 7.49 7.44
N GLY A 380 22.37 6.19 7.56
CA GLY A 380 22.34 5.51 8.84
C GLY A 380 23.72 5.66 9.47
N ALA A 381 23.91 6.61 10.39
CA ALA A 381 24.89 6.43 11.44
C ALA A 381 24.51 5.11 12.12
N ALA A 382 25.45 4.17 12.17
CA ALA A 382 25.25 2.85 12.73
C ALA A 382 24.56 2.95 14.10
N THR A 383 23.31 2.50 14.17
CA THR A 383 22.55 2.36 15.43
C THR A 383 22.95 1.07 16.16
N ASP A 384 24.14 0.54 15.90
CA ASP A 384 24.68 -0.65 16.59
C ASP A 384 25.10 -0.35 18.05
N GLY A 385 25.08 0.94 18.47
CA GLY A 385 25.37 1.31 19.85
C GLY A 385 24.16 1.20 20.81
N ALA A 386 22.96 1.51 20.36
CA ALA A 386 21.80 1.62 21.25
C ALA A 386 21.25 0.25 21.71
N ASP A 387 21.37 -0.79 20.88
CA ASP A 387 20.93 -2.15 21.25
C ASP A 387 21.98 -2.88 22.12
N LYS A 388 23.27 -2.54 22.00
CA LYS A 388 24.30 -3.04 22.92
C LYS A 388 24.19 -2.42 24.30
N ASP A 389 23.99 -1.10 24.39
CA ASP A 389 23.79 -0.43 25.68
C ASP A 389 22.53 -0.88 26.44
N ALA A 390 21.50 -1.32 25.73
CA ALA A 390 20.30 -1.90 26.34
C ALA A 390 20.55 -3.34 26.83
N ALA A 391 21.30 -4.13 26.08
CA ALA A 391 21.69 -5.51 26.46
C ALA A 391 22.68 -5.50 27.64
N ASP A 392 23.64 -4.59 27.65
CA ASP A 392 24.63 -4.45 28.72
C ASP A 392 24.00 -3.92 30.02
N ARG A 393 22.94 -3.10 29.97
CA ARG A 393 22.20 -2.66 31.17
C ARG A 393 21.36 -3.79 31.77
N VAL A 394 20.78 -4.66 30.96
CA VAL A 394 20.04 -5.84 31.45
C VAL A 394 21.00 -6.90 32.02
N ALA A 395 22.23 -7.00 31.51
CA ALA A 395 23.27 -7.89 32.05
C ALA A 395 23.91 -7.36 33.34
N ALA A 396 23.95 -6.03 33.54
CA ALA A 396 24.49 -5.42 34.74
C ALA A 396 23.55 -5.51 35.95
N ASP A 397 22.24 -5.52 35.75
CA ASP A 397 21.23 -5.64 36.82
C ASP A 397 21.05 -7.08 37.33
N SER A 398 21.59 -8.08 36.63
CA SER A 398 21.49 -9.48 37.05
C SER A 398 22.69 -10.01 37.86
N ASN A 399 23.76 -9.21 38.08
CA ASN A 399 24.98 -9.64 38.76
C ASN A 399 25.33 -8.74 39.97
N GLY A 400 24.36 -8.49 40.85
CA GLY A 400 24.54 -7.91 42.16
C GLY A 400 24.75 -8.98 43.23
N GLY A 401 25.94 -9.50 43.38
CA GLY A 401 26.26 -10.45 44.45
C GLY A 401 27.74 -10.81 44.51
N GLU A 402 28.37 -10.40 45.62
CA GLU A 402 29.63 -10.87 46.18
C GLU A 402 30.95 -10.33 45.65
N ARG A 403 31.56 -9.61 46.58
CA ARG A 403 32.98 -9.20 46.61
C ARG A 403 33.87 -10.41 46.96
N ASP A 404 35.01 -10.56 46.33
CA ASP A 404 36.24 -10.66 47.09
C ASP A 404 37.48 -10.37 46.21
N GLY A 405 38.56 -9.99 46.87
CA GLY A 405 39.70 -9.33 46.29
C GLY A 405 40.77 -10.25 45.69
N GLY A 406 41.70 -9.66 45.00
CA GLY A 406 43.06 -10.23 44.84
C GLY A 406 43.68 -10.14 43.45
N ASN A 407 44.61 -9.22 43.36
CA ASN A 407 45.97 -9.38 42.80
C ASN A 407 46.27 -9.33 41.29
N LYS A 408 47.28 -8.54 41.02
CA LYS A 408 48.12 -8.20 39.89
C LYS A 408 48.47 -9.32 38.90
N GLY A 409 48.58 -8.98 37.65
CA GLY A 409 49.33 -9.72 36.66
C GLY A 409 49.21 -9.15 35.25
N GLY A 410 50.25 -8.41 34.84
CA GLY A 410 50.34 -7.89 33.48
C GLY A 410 50.53 -9.00 32.44
N ARG A 411 50.00 -8.81 31.24
CA ARG A 411 50.40 -9.54 30.05
C ARG A 411 50.20 -8.69 28.81
N GLU A 412 51.28 -8.41 28.14
CA GLU A 412 51.37 -7.80 26.84
C GLU A 412 50.52 -8.59 25.83
N GLY A 413 49.65 -7.88 25.13
CA GLY A 413 48.75 -8.49 24.13
C GLY A 413 49.16 -8.08 22.73
N ARG A 414 49.36 -9.03 21.92
CA ARG A 414 49.57 -9.04 20.48
C ARG A 414 48.42 -8.30 19.78
N GLY A 415 48.76 -7.31 18.95
CA GLY A 415 47.83 -6.73 17.98
C GLY A 415 47.36 -7.74 16.96
N SER A 416 46.11 -8.02 16.98
CA SER A 416 45.38 -8.68 15.90
C SER A 416 44.85 -7.60 14.96
N GLU A 417 45.49 -7.45 13.82
CA GLU A 417 44.98 -6.66 12.70
C GLU A 417 43.68 -7.36 12.19
N SER A 418 42.55 -6.90 12.67
CA SER A 418 41.28 -7.23 12.05
C SER A 418 41.17 -6.49 10.71
N HIS A 419 41.35 -7.20 9.62
CA HIS A 419 40.91 -6.74 8.30
C HIS A 419 39.40 -6.42 8.40
N GLY A 420 39.09 -5.16 8.66
CA GLY A 420 37.77 -4.60 8.52
C GLY A 420 37.37 -4.67 7.06
N THR A 421 36.62 -5.71 6.69
CA THR A 421 35.82 -5.69 5.47
C THR A 421 34.96 -4.43 5.55
N ALA A 422 35.20 -3.45 4.66
CA ALA A 422 34.39 -2.27 4.51
C ALA A 422 32.95 -2.74 4.21
N THR A 423 32.12 -2.81 5.25
CA THR A 423 30.67 -3.02 5.11
C THR A 423 30.15 -1.79 4.40
N GLY A 424 29.82 -1.96 3.12
CA GLY A 424 29.29 -0.91 2.27
C GLY A 424 28.13 -0.23 2.97
N GLU A 425 28.25 1.09 3.13
CA GLU A 425 27.25 1.99 3.72
C GLU A 425 25.90 1.75 3.02
N GLN A 426 24.97 1.06 3.67
CA GLN A 426 23.69 0.68 3.09
C GLN A 426 22.80 1.93 3.06
N ARG A 427 22.65 2.50 1.87
CA ARG A 427 21.83 3.68 1.64
C ARG A 427 20.35 3.34 1.88
N ARG A 428 19.68 4.04 2.79
CA ARG A 428 18.25 3.90 3.10
C ARG A 428 17.50 5.12 2.60
N TRP A 429 16.34 4.90 1.99
CA TRP A 429 15.44 5.97 1.55
C TRP A 429 14.31 6.17 2.57
N SER A 430 13.78 7.40 2.61
CA SER A 430 12.64 7.71 3.47
C SER A 430 11.42 6.87 3.06
N MET A 431 10.97 6.01 3.95
CA MET A 431 9.75 5.21 3.78
C MET A 431 8.53 6.10 3.55
N GLN A 432 8.44 7.22 4.27
CA GLN A 432 7.34 8.17 4.17
C GLN A 432 7.27 8.80 2.78
N ALA A 433 8.42 9.21 2.21
CA ALA A 433 8.46 9.79 0.87
C ALA A 433 8.07 8.78 -0.21
N ILE A 434 8.53 7.52 -0.10
CA ILE A 434 8.15 6.44 -1.00
C ILE A 434 6.64 6.16 -0.89
N ALA A 435 6.12 6.06 0.34
CA ALA A 435 4.72 5.78 0.60
C ALA A 435 3.81 6.91 0.08
N ALA A 436 4.18 8.19 0.29
CA ALA A 436 3.45 9.34 -0.23
C ALA A 436 3.40 9.34 -1.77
N ALA A 437 4.53 9.12 -2.41
CA ALA A 437 4.61 9.07 -3.87
C ALA A 437 3.74 7.95 -4.45
N LEU A 438 3.80 6.76 -3.85
CA LEU A 438 3.00 5.63 -4.30
C LEU A 438 1.51 5.81 -4.02
N ALA A 439 1.14 6.40 -2.87
CA ALA A 439 -0.25 6.74 -2.58
C ALA A 439 -0.82 7.71 -3.64
N HIS A 440 -0.04 8.72 -4.07
CA HIS A 440 -0.44 9.63 -5.16
C HIS A 440 -0.65 8.89 -6.49
N VAL A 441 0.26 7.96 -6.84
CA VAL A 441 0.15 7.16 -8.08
C VAL A 441 -1.14 6.32 -8.07
N PHE A 442 -1.43 5.62 -6.98
CA PHE A 442 -2.66 4.83 -6.87
C PHE A 442 -3.91 5.70 -6.78
N LEU A 443 -3.85 6.87 -6.12
CA LEU A 443 -4.96 7.81 -6.08
C LEU A 443 -5.28 8.35 -7.49
N SER A 444 -4.27 8.71 -8.27
CA SER A 444 -4.43 9.14 -9.67
C SER A 444 -5.11 8.05 -10.51
N ALA A 445 -4.68 6.80 -10.34
CA ALA A 445 -5.28 5.66 -11.01
C ALA A 445 -6.72 5.38 -10.55
N PHE A 446 -7.00 5.52 -9.25
CA PHE A 446 -8.35 5.38 -8.70
C PHE A 446 -9.31 6.43 -9.25
N LEU A 447 -8.87 7.69 -9.31
CA LEU A 447 -9.71 8.80 -9.74
C LEU A 447 -10.02 8.78 -11.24
N LEU A 448 -9.04 8.40 -12.09
CA LEU A 448 -9.10 8.59 -13.54
C LEU A 448 -8.99 7.28 -14.34
N GLY A 449 -8.82 6.14 -13.67
CA GLY A 449 -8.64 4.84 -14.31
C GLY A 449 -9.90 4.34 -15.00
N TRP A 450 -9.70 3.46 -16.00
CA TRP A 450 -10.78 2.76 -16.69
C TRP A 450 -11.32 1.63 -15.82
N HIS A 451 -12.65 1.53 -15.70
CA HIS A 451 -13.35 0.43 -15.02
C HIS A 451 -12.86 0.16 -13.58
N VAL A 452 -12.72 1.22 -12.79
CA VAL A 452 -12.22 1.11 -11.42
C VAL A 452 -13.31 0.64 -10.47
N HIS A 453 -12.95 -0.36 -9.64
CA HIS A 453 -13.78 -0.84 -8.55
C HIS A 453 -13.63 0.05 -7.30
N GLU A 454 -14.70 0.17 -6.51
CA GLU A 454 -14.68 0.85 -5.21
C GLU A 454 -13.63 0.29 -4.25
N LYS A 455 -13.33 -1.02 -4.33
CA LYS A 455 -12.30 -1.71 -3.52
C LYS A 455 -10.88 -1.18 -3.77
N ALA A 456 -10.63 -0.56 -4.92
CA ALA A 456 -9.33 0.01 -5.27
C ALA A 456 -8.91 1.19 -4.38
N VAL A 457 -9.82 1.74 -3.55
CA VAL A 457 -9.45 2.71 -2.49
C VAL A 457 -8.37 2.16 -1.56
N LEU A 458 -8.32 0.84 -1.34
CA LEU A 458 -7.33 0.21 -0.48
C LEU A 458 -5.90 0.34 -1.03
N HIS A 459 -5.72 0.48 -2.36
CA HIS A 459 -4.42 0.57 -3.00
C HIS A 459 -3.67 1.85 -2.61
N PHE A 460 -4.35 2.99 -2.47
CA PHE A 460 -3.72 4.23 -2.02
C PHE A 460 -3.79 4.41 -0.49
N LEU A 461 -4.84 3.90 0.17
CA LEU A 461 -4.99 4.04 1.62
C LEU A 461 -3.89 3.32 2.40
N LEU A 462 -3.49 2.10 1.98
CA LEU A 462 -2.49 1.36 2.76
C LEU A 462 -1.11 2.02 2.72
N PRO A 463 -0.55 2.44 1.57
CA PRO A 463 0.65 3.27 1.60
C PRO A 463 0.48 4.55 2.42
N LEU A 464 -0.67 5.24 2.28
CA LEU A 464 -0.96 6.46 3.02
C LEU A 464 -1.01 6.26 4.54
N SER A 465 -1.45 5.09 5.02
CA SER A 465 -1.51 4.76 6.45
C SER A 465 -0.14 4.82 7.14
N LEU A 466 0.95 4.60 6.39
CA LEU A 466 2.32 4.71 6.91
C LEU A 466 2.69 6.15 7.27
N LEU A 467 1.97 7.15 6.73
CA LEU A 467 2.14 8.56 7.03
C LEU A 467 1.28 9.02 8.22
N ALA A 468 0.27 8.24 8.61
CA ALA A 468 -0.70 8.63 9.66
C ALA A 468 -0.06 9.00 11.01
N SER A 469 1.16 8.55 11.27
CA SER A 469 1.91 8.85 12.49
C SER A 469 3.05 9.85 12.29
N SER A 470 3.20 10.42 11.08
CA SER A 470 4.34 11.29 10.75
C SER A 470 4.17 12.73 11.22
N SER A 471 2.95 13.25 11.17
CA SER A 471 2.60 14.60 11.64
C SER A 471 1.09 14.71 11.90
N PRO A 472 0.63 15.75 12.64
CA PRO A 472 -0.81 16.01 12.82
C PRO A 472 -1.55 16.20 11.49
N ALA A 473 -0.94 16.88 10.52
CA ALA A 473 -1.51 17.09 9.19
C ALA A 473 -1.75 15.76 8.48
N TRP A 474 -0.72 14.90 8.38
CA TRP A 474 -0.87 13.57 7.78
C TRP A 474 -1.88 12.69 8.51
N ALA A 475 -1.95 12.79 9.85
CA ALA A 475 -2.96 12.06 10.63
C ALA A 475 -4.39 12.49 10.28
N SER A 476 -4.63 13.80 10.13
CA SER A 476 -5.93 14.36 9.73
C SER A 476 -6.30 13.97 8.30
N GLU A 477 -5.39 14.13 7.35
CA GLU A 477 -5.59 13.73 5.95
C GLU A 477 -5.94 12.24 5.85
N PHE A 478 -5.16 11.38 6.52
CA PHE A 478 -5.43 9.95 6.51
C PHE A 478 -6.76 9.61 7.17
N LEU A 479 -7.12 10.24 8.29
CA LEU A 479 -8.40 10.00 8.98
C LEU A 479 -9.58 10.32 8.06
N ILE A 480 -9.56 11.48 7.38
CA ILE A 480 -10.62 11.91 6.47
C ILE A 480 -10.71 10.94 5.29
N LEU A 481 -9.60 10.73 4.58
CA LEU A 481 -9.59 9.87 3.40
C LEU A 481 -9.96 8.42 3.73
N ALA A 482 -9.46 7.88 4.85
CA ALA A 482 -9.77 6.52 5.27
C ALA A 482 -11.25 6.37 5.64
N THR A 483 -11.82 7.32 6.40
CA THR A 483 -13.24 7.28 6.78
C THR A 483 -14.14 7.35 5.54
N MET A 484 -13.88 8.28 4.62
CA MET A 484 -14.67 8.44 3.39
C MET A 484 -14.52 7.23 2.46
N SER A 485 -13.30 6.73 2.28
CA SER A 485 -13.03 5.56 1.44
C SER A 485 -13.65 4.28 1.99
N HIS A 486 -13.56 4.06 3.30
CA HIS A 486 -14.19 2.90 3.93
C HIS A 486 -15.73 3.02 3.91
N TYR A 487 -16.28 4.23 4.06
CA TYR A 487 -17.71 4.47 3.89
C TYR A 487 -18.18 4.07 2.49
N ALA A 488 -17.42 4.40 1.46
CA ALA A 488 -17.71 4.03 0.08
C ALA A 488 -17.72 2.51 -0.19
N LEU A 489 -17.16 1.70 0.71
CA LEU A 489 -17.19 0.24 0.63
C LEU A 489 -18.47 -0.37 1.27
N LEU A 490 -19.22 0.39 2.06
CA LEU A 490 -20.40 -0.13 2.78
C LEU A 490 -21.48 -0.70 1.85
N PRO A 491 -21.72 -0.17 0.63
CA PRO A 491 -22.69 -0.75 -0.31
C PRO A 491 -22.37 -2.17 -0.79
N LEU A 492 -21.12 -2.63 -0.67
CA LEU A 492 -20.73 -4.02 -0.98
C LEU A 492 -21.46 -5.05 -0.08
N LEU A 493 -21.88 -4.64 1.10
CA LEU A 493 -22.57 -5.45 2.08
C LEU A 493 -24.00 -4.92 2.19
N PHE A 494 -24.89 -5.44 1.37
CA PHE A 494 -26.24 -4.88 1.17
C PHE A 494 -27.33 -5.57 1.98
N THR A 495 -27.04 -6.71 2.65
CA THR A 495 -28.02 -7.42 3.44
C THR A 495 -28.23 -6.76 4.82
N LEU A 496 -29.46 -6.87 5.38
CA LEU A 496 -29.83 -6.18 6.61
C LEU A 496 -28.98 -6.56 7.84
N PRO A 497 -28.62 -7.85 8.05
CA PRO A 497 -27.83 -8.26 9.22
C PRO A 497 -26.45 -7.60 9.30
N GLU A 498 -25.86 -7.21 8.16
CA GLU A 498 -24.52 -6.60 8.10
C GLU A 498 -24.53 -5.11 8.40
N TYR A 499 -25.67 -4.42 8.37
CA TYR A 499 -25.72 -2.97 8.62
C TYR A 499 -25.10 -2.56 9.95
N PRO A 500 -25.47 -3.14 11.11
CA PRO A 500 -24.86 -2.76 12.39
C PRO A 500 -23.36 -3.09 12.41
N ILE A 501 -22.93 -4.22 11.85
CA ILE A 501 -21.54 -4.66 11.86
C ILE A 501 -20.66 -3.72 11.05
N LYS A 502 -21.05 -3.38 9.80
CA LYS A 502 -20.25 -2.52 8.93
C LYS A 502 -20.14 -1.09 9.47
N ILE A 503 -21.22 -0.54 10.07
CA ILE A 503 -21.20 0.77 10.71
C ILE A 503 -20.30 0.75 11.95
N LEU A 504 -20.41 -0.30 12.78
CA LEU A 504 -19.57 -0.47 13.96
C LEU A 504 -18.09 -0.55 13.61
N LEU A 505 -17.71 -1.36 12.63
CA LEU A 505 -16.31 -1.50 12.17
C LEU A 505 -15.74 -0.16 11.69
N LEU A 506 -16.49 0.59 10.88
CA LEU A 506 -16.10 1.90 10.40
C LEU A 506 -15.93 2.89 11.56
N SER A 507 -16.92 2.95 12.47
CA SER A 507 -16.93 3.88 13.60
C SER A 507 -15.80 3.58 14.58
N LEU A 508 -15.59 2.31 14.93
CA LEU A 508 -14.50 1.89 15.83
C LEU A 508 -13.12 2.17 15.23
N PHE A 509 -12.93 1.91 13.94
CA PHE A 509 -11.68 2.22 13.26
C PHE A 509 -11.40 3.73 13.28
N SER A 510 -12.37 4.55 12.86
CA SER A 510 -12.20 6.00 12.78
C SER A 510 -11.98 6.62 14.18
N LEU A 511 -12.72 6.16 15.20
CA LEU A 511 -12.54 6.60 16.56
C LEU A 511 -11.18 6.18 17.15
N ALA A 512 -10.77 4.92 16.95
CA ALA A 512 -9.48 4.43 17.41
C ALA A 512 -8.32 5.19 16.78
N LEU A 513 -8.41 5.49 15.48
CA LEU A 513 -7.42 6.28 14.76
C LEU A 513 -7.37 7.72 15.29
N LEU A 514 -8.54 8.37 15.46
CA LEU A 514 -8.64 9.72 16.03
C LEU A 514 -8.01 9.78 17.43
N LEU A 515 -8.43 8.91 18.34
CA LEU A 515 -7.92 8.89 19.72
C LEU A 515 -6.41 8.59 19.78
N SER A 516 -5.94 7.69 18.92
CA SER A 516 -4.51 7.36 18.83
C SER A 516 -3.69 8.56 18.32
N SER A 517 -4.21 9.27 17.31
CA SER A 517 -3.57 10.48 16.76
C SER A 517 -3.55 11.62 17.77
N LEU A 518 -4.67 11.87 18.47
CA LEU A 518 -4.72 12.87 19.54
C LEU A 518 -3.70 12.57 20.64
N ARG A 519 -3.60 11.31 21.09
CA ARG A 519 -2.61 10.91 22.11
C ARG A 519 -1.17 11.06 21.61
N LEU A 520 -0.93 10.75 20.34
CA LEU A 520 0.42 10.79 19.74
C LEU A 520 0.95 12.21 19.64
N PHE A 521 0.08 13.17 19.31
CA PHE A 521 0.46 14.56 19.03
C PHE A 521 0.04 15.55 20.13
N SER A 522 -0.56 15.09 21.24
CA SER A 522 -0.82 15.95 22.40
C SER A 522 0.50 16.43 22.99
N PRO A 523 0.62 17.73 23.35
CA PRO A 523 1.77 18.22 24.08
C PRO A 523 1.85 17.48 25.42
N THR A 524 2.99 16.85 25.68
CA THR A 524 3.27 16.25 26.99
C THR A 524 3.24 17.39 28.02
N PRO A 525 2.42 17.33 29.10
CA PRO A 525 2.48 18.34 30.12
C PRO A 525 3.91 18.34 30.67
N SER A 526 4.61 19.45 30.48
CA SER A 526 5.94 19.65 31.05
C SER A 526 5.82 19.45 32.55
N ARG A 527 6.52 18.47 33.08
CA ARG A 527 6.69 18.26 34.52
C ARG A 527 7.34 19.56 35.02
N GLN A 528 6.51 20.51 35.47
CA GLN A 528 7.02 21.69 36.17
C GLN A 528 7.83 21.17 37.35
N SER A 529 9.13 21.34 37.29
CA SER A 529 9.97 21.25 38.48
C SER A 529 9.42 22.26 39.46
N THR A 530 8.84 21.78 40.54
CA THR A 530 8.44 22.60 41.69
C THR A 530 9.69 23.17 42.32
N SER A 531 10.16 24.30 41.80
CA SER A 531 10.95 25.25 42.54
C SER A 531 10.02 26.39 42.96
N SER A 532 9.66 26.35 44.21
CA SER A 532 8.86 27.34 44.90
C SER A 532 9.47 28.74 44.79
N THR A 533 8.80 29.65 44.08
CA THR A 533 8.78 31.08 44.43
C THR A 533 7.44 31.66 43.98
N HIS A 534 6.70 32.14 44.95
CA HIS A 534 5.43 32.84 44.80
C HIS A 534 5.57 34.09 43.94
N GLN A 535 4.87 34.17 42.81
CA GLN A 535 4.30 35.40 42.26
C GLN A 535 3.00 35.10 41.53
N PRO A 536 1.91 35.87 41.69
CA PRO A 536 0.63 35.63 41.04
C PRO A 536 0.65 36.17 39.60
N PRO A 537 -0.06 35.51 38.63
CA PRO A 537 -0.09 35.92 37.25
C PRO A 537 -1.10 37.05 37.01
N PRO A 538 -0.85 37.94 36.03
CA PRO A 538 -1.86 38.85 35.53
C PRO A 538 -2.78 38.11 34.53
N TYR A 539 -4.06 38.39 34.64
CA TYR A 539 -5.12 37.99 33.70
C TYR A 539 -4.81 38.54 32.28
N GLN A 540 -4.84 37.68 31.28
CA GLN A 540 -5.15 38.09 29.91
C GLN A 540 -5.94 37.00 29.18
N ASN A 541 -7.23 37.35 28.95
CA ASN A 541 -8.10 36.71 27.97
C ASN A 541 -7.59 37.03 26.54
N SER A 542 -7.40 36.02 25.71
CA SER A 542 -7.73 36.13 24.27
C SER A 542 -7.72 34.74 23.61
N LEU A 543 -8.89 34.24 23.31
CA LEU A 543 -9.12 33.22 22.29
C LEU A 543 -8.71 33.82 20.94
N ASN A 544 -7.65 33.33 20.33
CA ASN A 544 -7.37 33.52 18.91
C ASN A 544 -7.30 32.17 18.21
N LEU A 545 -8.43 31.74 17.70
CA LEU A 545 -8.52 30.73 16.62
C LEU A 545 -7.96 31.38 15.34
N ARG A 546 -6.75 31.06 14.97
CA ARG A 546 -6.25 31.30 13.60
C ARG A 546 -6.35 30.01 12.80
N LEU A 547 -7.19 30.04 11.78
CA LEU A 547 -7.19 29.08 10.68
C LEU A 547 -5.89 29.26 9.87
N PRO A 548 -5.21 28.20 9.45
CA PRO A 548 -4.05 28.33 8.58
C PRO A 548 -4.50 28.69 7.17
N GLU A 549 -3.91 29.75 6.62
CA GLU A 549 -4.03 30.15 5.22
C GLU A 549 -3.43 29.06 4.31
N LEU A 550 -4.22 28.64 3.35
CA LEU A 550 -3.80 27.84 2.21
C LEU A 550 -2.89 28.70 1.34
N GLN A 551 -1.60 28.38 1.28
CA GLN A 551 -0.75 28.80 0.15
C GLN A 551 -0.74 27.67 -0.89
N VAL A 552 -1.17 28.05 -2.08
CA VAL A 552 -1.24 27.29 -3.33
C VAL A 552 0.16 26.88 -3.83
#